data_253fbfe0479a110cb13e20fca68c5762
#
_entry.id   253fbfe0479a110cb13e20fca68c5762
#
_cell.length_a   1.000
_cell.length_b   1.000
_cell.length_c   1.000
_cell.angle_alpha   90.00
_cell.angle_beta   90.00
_cell.angle_gamma   90.00
#
_symmetry.space_group_name_H-M   'P 1'
#
loop_
_entity.id
_entity.type
_entity.pdbx_description
1 polymer ?
#
loop_
_entity_poly.entity_id
_entity_poly.type
_entity_poly.pdbx_seq_one_letter_code
_entity_poly.pdbx_strand_id
1 'polypeptide(L)'
;MPTNEQRRANAKRKLERQLERRAKQARMRRVLVIAGGAVAAIAVIAAVVITVINTNNKHNNNTAAPTTSNSPAASGTTTPQTGQVPPVPPLPAFNPSDTVGANCQYPPSQDPAAKPVKAPRTGKVPTDPAQVSASMATSQGNIGLMLANNESPCTVNSFASLIGQKYFDNTKCHRLTTSDTLGVLQCGDPKGDGTGGSGYQFANEYPTDQYPPNDPKLREPVLYPRGTLAMANAGPGTNGSQFFMVYKDSQLPPQYTVFGTIQPDGLAVLDKIAKGGVNGGGEDGAPTSEVTIKSILLD
;
A
#
# COMPACT_ATOMS: atom_id res chain seq x y z
N MET A 1 -0.79 -32.66 51.50
CA MET A 1 -0.35 -32.41 50.08
C MET A 1 -1.51 -31.79 49.35
N PRO A 2 -1.30 -30.76 48.51
CA PRO A 2 -2.41 -30.11 47.79
C PRO A 2 -3.03 -31.08 46.80
N THR A 3 -4.36 -31.09 46.73
CA THR A 3 -5.13 -31.95 45.81
C THR A 3 -4.89 -31.56 44.36
N ASN A 4 -5.19 -32.48 43.44
CA ASN A 4 -5.05 -32.20 41.99
C ASN A 4 -5.89 -31.01 41.52
N GLU A 5 -7.04 -30.76 42.12
CA GLU A 5 -7.88 -29.59 41.88
C GLU A 5 -7.21 -28.28 42.33
N GLN A 6 -6.60 -28.26 43.50
CA GLN A 6 -5.86 -27.10 44.01
C GLN A 6 -4.65 -26.76 43.11
N ARG A 7 -3.95 -27.79 42.60
CA ARG A 7 -2.85 -27.57 41.65
C ARG A 7 -3.35 -26.96 40.31
N ARG A 8 -4.46 -27.43 39.77
CA ARG A 8 -5.08 -26.89 38.55
C ARG A 8 -5.57 -25.45 38.77
N ALA A 9 -6.22 -25.15 39.88
CA ALA A 9 -6.68 -23.80 40.21
C ALA A 9 -5.51 -22.81 40.36
N ASN A 10 -4.42 -23.22 41.00
CA ASN A 10 -3.22 -22.40 41.14
C ASN A 10 -2.50 -22.16 39.80
N ALA A 11 -2.44 -23.17 38.93
CA ALA A 11 -1.89 -23.03 37.60
C ALA A 11 -2.71 -22.04 36.73
N LYS A 12 -4.04 -22.12 36.80
CA LYS A 12 -4.96 -21.20 36.10
C LYS A 12 -4.78 -19.76 36.58
N ARG A 13 -4.76 -19.50 37.88
CA ARG A 13 -4.51 -18.17 38.45
C ARG A 13 -3.13 -17.60 38.06
N LYS A 14 -2.10 -18.46 37.98
CA LYS A 14 -0.76 -18.03 37.55
C LYS A 14 -0.74 -17.62 36.06
N LEU A 15 -1.44 -18.35 35.22
CA LEU A 15 -1.59 -18.05 33.80
C LEU A 15 -2.37 -16.74 33.59
N GLU A 16 -3.50 -16.54 34.26
CA GLU A 16 -4.30 -15.32 34.22
C GLU A 16 -3.47 -14.08 34.58
N ARG A 17 -2.69 -14.15 35.67
CA ARG A 17 -1.79 -13.05 36.09
C ARG A 17 -0.69 -12.77 35.04
N GLN A 18 -0.18 -13.79 34.36
CA GLN A 18 0.80 -13.61 33.28
C GLN A 18 0.17 -12.92 32.05
N LEU A 19 -1.03 -13.31 31.67
CA LEU A 19 -1.77 -12.70 30.56
C LEU A 19 -2.10 -11.24 30.83
N GLU A 20 -2.55 -10.92 32.06
CA GLU A 20 -2.81 -9.53 32.48
C GLU A 20 -1.54 -8.66 32.44
N ARG A 21 -0.39 -9.19 32.89
CA ARG A 21 0.90 -8.46 32.83
C ARG A 21 1.32 -8.19 31.39
N ARG A 22 1.18 -9.18 30.50
CA ARG A 22 1.47 -9.01 29.07
C ARG A 22 0.54 -7.99 28.40
N ALA A 23 -0.75 -8.03 28.70
CA ALA A 23 -1.72 -7.06 28.21
C ALA A 23 -1.42 -5.63 28.68
N LYS A 24 -1.04 -5.44 29.96
CA LYS A 24 -0.62 -4.13 30.50
C LYS A 24 0.67 -3.64 29.81
N GLN A 25 1.66 -4.51 29.60
CA GLN A 25 2.90 -4.15 28.92
C GLN A 25 2.64 -3.78 27.43
N ALA A 26 1.77 -4.50 26.73
CA ALA A 26 1.40 -4.18 25.38
C ALA A 26 0.69 -2.82 25.26
N ARG A 27 -0.22 -2.51 26.20
CA ARG A 27 -0.87 -1.18 26.28
C ARG A 27 0.14 -0.07 26.55
N MET A 28 1.06 -0.25 27.50
CA MET A 28 2.10 0.74 27.80
C MET A 28 3.04 0.99 26.62
N ARG A 29 3.44 -0.07 25.90
CA ARG A 29 4.25 0.08 24.68
C ARG A 29 3.52 0.88 23.60
N ARG A 30 2.22 0.64 23.37
CA ARG A 30 1.41 1.42 22.40
C ARG A 30 1.32 2.90 22.80
N VAL A 31 1.10 3.20 24.08
CA VAL A 31 1.06 4.58 24.58
C VAL A 31 2.41 5.27 24.44
N LEU A 32 3.53 4.59 24.72
CA LEU A 32 4.89 5.13 24.56
C LEU A 32 5.24 5.40 23.09
N VAL A 33 4.82 4.53 22.17
CA VAL A 33 5.04 4.74 20.72
C VAL A 33 4.24 5.95 20.23
N ILE A 34 2.98 6.11 20.64
CA ILE A 34 2.14 7.26 20.28
C ILE A 34 2.70 8.56 20.88
N ALA A 35 3.11 8.55 22.17
CA ALA A 35 3.69 9.72 22.83
C ALA A 35 5.06 10.09 22.23
N GLY A 36 5.92 9.11 21.93
CA GLY A 36 7.22 9.33 21.29
C GLY A 36 7.10 9.89 19.87
N GLY A 37 6.14 9.40 19.09
CA GLY A 37 5.84 9.90 17.75
C GLY A 37 5.36 11.36 17.73
N ALA A 38 4.51 11.75 18.68
CA ALA A 38 4.02 13.12 18.80
C ALA A 38 5.13 14.11 19.16
N VAL A 39 6.04 13.74 20.06
CA VAL A 39 7.19 14.61 20.45
C VAL A 39 8.18 14.78 19.29
N ALA A 40 8.45 13.71 18.52
CA ALA A 40 9.32 13.80 17.35
C ALA A 40 8.72 14.69 16.24
N ALA A 41 7.41 14.63 16.00
CA ALA A 41 6.72 15.47 15.01
C ALA A 41 6.77 16.96 15.40
N ILE A 42 6.59 17.30 16.68
CA ILE A 42 6.66 18.69 17.17
C ILE A 42 8.08 19.23 17.02
N ALA A 43 9.11 18.44 17.30
CA ALA A 43 10.51 18.86 17.15
C ALA A 43 10.89 19.15 15.68
N VAL A 44 10.40 18.35 14.74
CA VAL A 44 10.64 18.58 13.31
C VAL A 44 9.92 19.84 12.83
N ILE A 45 8.68 20.09 13.24
CA ILE A 45 7.93 21.30 12.88
C ILE A 45 8.63 22.54 13.43
N ALA A 46 9.11 22.51 14.69
CA ALA A 46 9.84 23.62 15.28
C ALA A 46 11.16 23.93 14.53
N ALA A 47 11.90 22.91 14.11
CA ALA A 47 13.13 23.08 13.33
C ALA A 47 12.86 23.70 11.95
N VAL A 48 11.81 23.28 11.27
CA VAL A 48 11.41 23.83 9.95
C VAL A 48 10.97 25.29 10.08
N VAL A 49 10.19 25.64 11.10
CA VAL A 49 9.76 27.03 11.34
C VAL A 49 10.94 27.95 11.64
N ILE A 50 11.90 27.51 12.44
CA ILE A 50 13.11 28.31 12.75
C ILE A 50 13.97 28.50 11.49
N THR A 51 14.07 27.48 10.62
CA THR A 51 14.83 27.59 9.37
C THR A 51 14.17 28.59 8.40
N VAL A 52 12.86 28.56 8.25
CA VAL A 52 12.10 29.47 7.39
C VAL A 52 12.18 30.91 7.90
N ILE A 53 12.11 31.14 9.21
CA ILE A 53 12.24 32.49 9.80
C ILE A 53 13.67 33.04 9.60
N ASN A 54 14.72 32.20 9.75
CA ASN A 54 16.09 32.64 9.55
C ASN A 54 16.43 32.92 8.08
N THR A 55 15.84 32.21 7.12
CA THR A 55 16.04 32.50 5.69
C THR A 55 15.33 33.78 5.26
N ASN A 56 14.14 34.06 5.79
CA ASN A 56 13.44 35.32 5.50
C ASN A 56 14.11 36.57 6.11
N ASN A 57 14.77 36.45 7.27
CA ASN A 57 15.48 37.57 7.88
C ASN A 57 16.82 37.92 7.18
N LYS A 58 17.39 37.02 6.38
CA LYS A 58 18.60 37.31 5.59
C LYS A 58 18.34 38.06 4.29
N HIS A 59 17.08 38.17 3.85
CA HIS A 59 16.73 38.85 2.58
C HIS A 59 16.36 40.33 2.71
N ASN A 60 16.31 40.90 3.92
CA ASN A 60 15.83 42.24 4.13
C ASN A 60 16.88 43.33 4.42
N ASN A 61 18.17 43.05 4.24
CA ASN A 61 19.22 44.05 4.42
C ASN A 61 20.13 44.15 3.19
N ASN A 62 19.67 44.82 2.14
CA ASN A 62 20.51 45.51 1.18
C ASN A 62 19.72 46.61 0.46
N THR A 63 19.79 47.80 1.02
CA THR A 63 19.40 49.05 0.36
C THR A 63 20.66 49.68 -0.23
N ALA A 64 20.69 49.89 -1.53
CA ALA A 64 21.40 51.04 -2.15
C ALA A 64 21.01 51.19 -3.62
N ALA A 65 20.78 52.39 -4.00
CA ALA A 65 20.10 52.96 -5.12
C ALA A 65 20.94 53.12 -6.41
N PRO A 66 20.55 53.87 -7.46
CA PRO A 66 20.18 53.27 -8.74
C PRO A 66 21.14 53.69 -9.87
N THR A 67 21.20 52.90 -10.94
CA THR A 67 21.73 53.40 -12.22
C THR A 67 20.87 52.89 -13.39
N THR A 68 20.34 53.79 -14.13
CA THR A 68 19.60 53.70 -15.37
C THR A 68 20.38 53.04 -16.52
N SER A 69 19.75 52.10 -17.25
CA SER A 69 19.99 51.97 -18.68
C SER A 69 18.87 51.16 -19.35
N ASN A 70 18.48 51.63 -20.54
CA ASN A 70 17.30 51.32 -21.33
C ASN A 70 17.30 49.94 -22.00
N SER A 71 16.11 49.28 -21.99
CA SER A 71 15.27 48.67 -23.07
C SER A 71 15.88 47.65 -24.05
N PRO A 72 15.10 46.74 -24.68
CA PRO A 72 13.63 46.70 -24.82
C PRO A 72 12.92 45.37 -24.47
N ALA A 73 11.62 45.42 -24.47
CA ALA A 73 10.61 44.45 -24.18
C ALA A 73 10.70 43.09 -24.92
N ALA A 74 10.51 42.02 -24.15
CA ALA A 74 9.92 40.77 -24.65
C ALA A 74 8.76 40.40 -23.69
N SER A 75 7.54 40.46 -24.20
CA SER A 75 6.33 40.03 -23.51
C SER A 75 6.40 38.52 -23.30
N GLY A 76 6.76 38.10 -22.10
CA GLY A 76 6.58 36.74 -21.62
C GLY A 76 5.32 36.67 -20.79
N THR A 77 4.27 36.09 -21.32
CA THR A 77 3.04 35.74 -20.63
C THR A 77 3.39 34.76 -19.51
N THR A 78 3.43 35.22 -18.27
CA THR A 78 3.54 34.36 -17.08
C THR A 78 2.18 33.73 -16.83
N THR A 79 2.02 32.48 -17.29
CA THR A 79 0.95 31.61 -16.86
C THR A 79 1.15 31.32 -15.37
N PRO A 80 0.12 31.39 -14.51
CA PRO A 80 0.25 30.97 -13.11
C PRO A 80 0.61 29.50 -13.06
N GLN A 81 1.78 29.16 -12.54
CA GLN A 81 2.14 27.79 -12.20
C GLN A 81 1.23 27.35 -11.05
N THR A 82 0.15 26.66 -11.39
CA THR A 82 -0.53 25.76 -10.45
C THR A 82 0.52 24.82 -9.88
N GLY A 83 0.56 24.69 -8.54
CA GLY A 83 1.54 23.91 -7.81
C GLY A 83 1.67 22.50 -8.35
N GLN A 84 2.60 22.29 -9.27
CA GLN A 84 2.97 20.98 -9.78
C GLN A 84 3.81 20.28 -8.72
N VAL A 85 3.29 19.19 -8.18
CA VAL A 85 4.08 18.21 -7.43
C VAL A 85 5.31 17.85 -8.29
N PRO A 86 6.53 17.89 -7.75
CA PRO A 86 7.73 17.56 -8.52
C PRO A 86 7.56 16.21 -9.22
N PRO A 87 7.92 16.09 -10.51
CA PRO A 87 7.81 14.84 -11.23
C PRO A 87 8.71 13.80 -10.56
N VAL A 88 8.11 12.70 -10.09
CA VAL A 88 8.85 11.54 -9.59
C VAL A 88 9.22 10.62 -10.77
N PRO A 89 10.32 9.83 -10.67
CA PRO A 89 10.71 8.93 -11.73
C PRO A 89 9.63 7.86 -11.97
N PRO A 90 9.49 7.34 -13.19
CA PRO A 90 8.59 6.22 -13.48
C PRO A 90 9.09 4.94 -12.79
N LEU A 91 8.24 3.93 -12.75
CA LEU A 91 8.67 2.57 -12.41
C LEU A 91 9.86 2.15 -13.29
N PRO A 92 10.84 1.41 -12.74
CA PRO A 92 11.97 0.90 -13.54
C PRO A 92 11.44 -0.02 -14.64
N ALA A 93 12.16 -0.07 -15.75
CA ALA A 93 11.86 -1.08 -16.76
C ALA A 93 12.03 -2.48 -16.17
N PHE A 94 11.08 -3.38 -16.45
CA PHE A 94 11.22 -4.78 -16.02
C PHE A 94 12.36 -5.45 -16.81
N ASN A 95 13.32 -6.01 -16.07
CA ASN A 95 14.42 -6.79 -16.60
C ASN A 95 14.38 -8.19 -15.95
N PRO A 96 13.88 -9.21 -16.68
CA PRO A 96 13.69 -10.54 -16.12
C PRO A 96 15.02 -11.17 -15.71
N SER A 97 15.06 -11.74 -14.51
CA SER A 97 16.17 -12.58 -14.06
C SER A 97 15.84 -14.05 -14.23
N ASP A 98 16.86 -14.91 -14.29
CA ASP A 98 16.70 -16.38 -14.37
C ASP A 98 15.97 -16.96 -13.13
N THR A 99 15.81 -16.18 -12.06
CA THR A 99 15.16 -16.60 -10.82
C THR A 99 13.68 -16.24 -10.74
N VAL A 100 13.13 -15.51 -11.73
CA VAL A 100 11.71 -15.16 -11.77
C VAL A 100 10.85 -16.44 -11.75
N GLY A 101 10.00 -16.57 -10.73
CA GLY A 101 9.14 -17.74 -10.54
C GLY A 101 9.86 -19.03 -10.15
N ALA A 102 11.18 -19.03 -9.94
CA ALA A 102 11.95 -20.24 -9.69
C ALA A 102 11.67 -20.86 -8.31
N ASN A 103 11.38 -20.05 -7.30
CA ASN A 103 11.21 -20.52 -5.93
C ASN A 103 10.22 -19.66 -5.13
N CYS A 104 8.94 -19.77 -5.42
CA CYS A 104 7.89 -19.09 -4.66
C CYS A 104 7.69 -19.73 -3.29
N GLN A 105 7.72 -18.91 -2.24
CA GLN A 105 7.56 -19.35 -0.84
C GLN A 105 6.44 -18.54 -0.17
N TYR A 106 5.63 -19.20 0.64
CA TYR A 106 4.47 -18.62 1.33
C TYR A 106 4.47 -19.04 2.81
N PRO A 107 5.47 -18.61 3.59
CA PRO A 107 5.54 -18.95 5.01
C PRO A 107 4.32 -18.41 5.77
N PRO A 108 3.89 -19.06 6.86
CA PRO A 108 2.83 -18.58 7.71
C PRO A 108 3.11 -17.15 8.21
N SER A 109 2.10 -16.29 8.22
CA SER A 109 2.17 -14.98 8.87
C SER A 109 1.98 -15.12 10.39
N GLN A 110 2.27 -14.04 11.13
CA GLN A 110 2.00 -13.99 12.58
C GLN A 110 0.50 -14.02 12.88
N ASP A 111 -0.30 -13.38 12.02
CA ASP A 111 -1.74 -13.35 12.14
C ASP A 111 -2.38 -14.49 11.35
N PRO A 112 -3.38 -15.17 11.90
CA PRO A 112 -4.10 -16.23 11.21
C PRO A 112 -4.89 -15.68 10.01
N ALA A 113 -5.23 -16.56 9.08
CA ALA A 113 -6.09 -16.21 7.95
C ALA A 113 -7.44 -15.63 8.44
N ALA A 114 -7.87 -14.51 7.85
CA ALA A 114 -9.15 -13.88 8.14
C ALA A 114 -10.36 -14.71 7.68
N LYS A 115 -10.14 -15.59 6.72
CA LYS A 115 -11.07 -16.59 6.16
C LYS A 115 -10.31 -17.89 5.97
N PRO A 116 -10.91 -19.06 6.16
CA PRO A 116 -10.23 -20.33 5.90
C PRO A 116 -9.68 -20.40 4.47
N VAL A 117 -8.38 -20.59 4.34
CA VAL A 117 -7.71 -20.67 3.05
C VAL A 117 -6.39 -21.46 3.21
N LYS A 118 -5.98 -22.13 2.15
CA LYS A 118 -4.69 -22.83 2.07
C LYS A 118 -3.69 -21.95 1.33
N ALA A 119 -2.44 -21.96 1.78
CA ALA A 119 -1.35 -21.35 1.02
C ALA A 119 -1.25 -21.96 -0.38
N PRO A 120 -0.84 -21.19 -1.39
CA PRO A 120 -0.65 -21.71 -2.73
C PRO A 120 0.53 -22.68 -2.81
N ARG A 121 0.68 -23.36 -3.95
CA ARG A 121 1.83 -24.24 -4.17
C ARG A 121 3.13 -23.45 -4.07
N THR A 122 4.13 -24.02 -3.45
CA THR A 122 5.49 -23.49 -3.34
C THR A 122 6.40 -24.00 -4.46
N GLY A 123 7.61 -23.45 -4.53
CA GLY A 123 8.63 -23.84 -5.49
C GLY A 123 8.47 -23.16 -6.86
N LYS A 124 8.85 -23.85 -7.93
CA LYS A 124 8.80 -23.28 -9.28
C LYS A 124 7.35 -23.11 -9.75
N VAL A 125 7.02 -21.91 -10.23
CA VAL A 125 5.76 -21.58 -10.89
C VAL A 125 6.02 -21.19 -12.35
N PRO A 126 5.10 -21.51 -13.31
CA PRO A 126 5.26 -21.10 -14.70
C PRO A 126 5.09 -19.58 -14.83
N THR A 127 5.87 -19.00 -15.73
CA THR A 127 5.77 -17.60 -16.16
C THR A 127 5.05 -17.46 -17.51
N ASP A 128 4.63 -18.56 -18.10
CA ASP A 128 3.85 -18.67 -19.33
C ASP A 128 2.45 -19.26 -18.98
N PRO A 129 1.37 -18.64 -19.47
CA PRO A 129 1.32 -17.42 -20.30
C PRO A 129 1.82 -16.19 -19.55
N ALA A 130 2.42 -15.23 -20.29
CA ALA A 130 2.97 -14.01 -19.70
C ALA A 130 1.92 -13.14 -18.99
N GLN A 131 0.68 -13.24 -19.44
CA GLN A 131 -0.46 -12.52 -18.86
C GLN A 131 -1.63 -13.49 -18.66
N VAL A 132 -2.39 -13.26 -17.59
CA VAL A 132 -3.61 -14.02 -17.26
C VAL A 132 -4.74 -13.04 -17.04
N SER A 133 -5.83 -13.20 -17.81
CA SER A 133 -7.02 -12.39 -17.65
C SER A 133 -7.83 -12.82 -16.45
N ALA A 134 -8.46 -11.84 -15.77
CA ALA A 134 -9.39 -12.09 -14.69
C ALA A 134 -10.50 -11.03 -14.67
N SER A 135 -11.69 -11.45 -14.26
CA SER A 135 -12.87 -10.60 -14.17
C SER A 135 -13.32 -10.48 -12.71
N MET A 136 -13.32 -9.25 -12.16
CA MET A 136 -13.78 -8.96 -10.81
C MET A 136 -15.15 -8.30 -10.85
N ALA A 137 -16.18 -9.03 -10.41
CA ALA A 137 -17.53 -8.51 -10.26
C ALA A 137 -17.65 -7.77 -8.91
N THR A 138 -18.08 -6.50 -8.94
CA THR A 138 -18.29 -5.71 -7.72
C THR A 138 -19.72 -5.19 -7.60
N SER A 139 -20.06 -4.61 -6.45
CA SER A 139 -21.34 -3.90 -6.25
C SER A 139 -21.44 -2.62 -7.09
N GLN A 140 -20.32 -2.10 -7.60
CA GLN A 140 -20.25 -0.83 -8.35
C GLN A 140 -20.08 -1.04 -9.86
N GLY A 141 -19.83 -2.26 -10.32
CA GLY A 141 -19.58 -2.66 -11.70
C GLY A 141 -18.50 -3.72 -11.81
N ASN A 142 -18.27 -4.21 -13.02
CA ASN A 142 -17.22 -5.18 -13.29
C ASN A 142 -15.90 -4.46 -13.58
N ILE A 143 -14.82 -5.07 -13.11
CA ILE A 143 -13.45 -4.57 -13.29
C ILE A 143 -12.63 -5.69 -13.93
N GLY A 144 -12.24 -5.51 -15.19
CA GLY A 144 -11.33 -6.41 -15.87
C GLY A 144 -9.89 -6.20 -15.38
N LEU A 145 -9.18 -7.29 -15.16
CA LEU A 145 -7.80 -7.32 -14.70
C LEU A 145 -6.94 -8.11 -15.71
N MET A 146 -5.72 -7.67 -15.93
CA MET A 146 -4.71 -8.41 -16.66
C MET A 146 -3.53 -8.64 -15.72
N LEU A 147 -3.35 -9.88 -15.26
CA LEU A 147 -2.32 -10.25 -14.29
C LEU A 147 -0.98 -10.45 -15.03
N ALA A 148 0.09 -9.83 -14.56
CA ALA A 148 1.43 -9.86 -15.16
C ALA A 148 2.23 -11.08 -14.64
N ASN A 149 1.90 -12.26 -15.14
CA ASN A 149 2.47 -13.52 -14.68
C ASN A 149 3.97 -13.68 -15.01
N ASN A 150 4.46 -12.99 -16.03
CA ASN A 150 5.88 -12.97 -16.38
C ASN A 150 6.72 -12.03 -15.49
N GLU A 151 6.09 -11.05 -14.83
CA GLU A 151 6.79 -10.06 -14.00
C GLU A 151 6.72 -10.40 -12.50
N SER A 152 5.58 -10.92 -12.05
CA SER A 152 5.32 -11.21 -10.64
C SER A 152 4.63 -12.58 -10.46
N PRO A 153 5.27 -13.69 -10.92
CA PRO A 153 4.64 -15.00 -10.96
C PRO A 153 4.27 -15.56 -9.59
N CYS A 154 5.05 -15.31 -8.54
CA CYS A 154 4.71 -15.77 -7.20
C CYS A 154 3.46 -15.05 -6.67
N THR A 155 3.34 -13.76 -6.95
CA THR A 155 2.16 -12.96 -6.60
C THR A 155 0.93 -13.41 -7.38
N VAL A 156 1.07 -13.62 -8.69
CA VAL A 156 -0.03 -14.12 -9.53
C VAL A 156 -0.46 -15.52 -9.09
N ASN A 157 0.48 -16.42 -8.77
CA ASN A 157 0.17 -17.75 -8.21
C ASN A 157 -0.61 -17.66 -6.89
N SER A 158 -0.24 -16.74 -6.00
CA SER A 158 -0.98 -16.49 -4.76
C SER A 158 -2.38 -15.95 -5.04
N PHE A 159 -2.49 -14.92 -5.87
CA PHE A 159 -3.75 -14.29 -6.20
C PHE A 159 -4.72 -15.26 -6.89
N ALA A 160 -4.24 -16.03 -7.86
CA ALA A 160 -5.01 -17.07 -8.54
C ALA A 160 -5.47 -18.18 -7.57
N SER A 161 -4.62 -18.60 -6.63
CA SER A 161 -4.99 -19.57 -5.60
C SER A 161 -6.09 -19.04 -4.69
N LEU A 162 -6.04 -17.78 -4.28
CA LEU A 162 -7.06 -17.12 -3.48
C LEU A 162 -8.39 -16.99 -4.25
N ILE A 163 -8.34 -16.67 -5.54
CA ILE A 163 -9.51 -16.66 -6.44
C ILE A 163 -10.15 -18.05 -6.48
N GLY A 164 -9.37 -19.09 -6.76
CA GLY A 164 -9.87 -20.46 -6.85
C GLY A 164 -10.50 -20.97 -5.55
N GLN A 165 -10.10 -20.43 -4.41
CA GLN A 165 -10.66 -20.73 -3.10
C GLN A 165 -11.78 -19.76 -2.69
N LYS A 166 -12.23 -18.87 -3.58
CA LYS A 166 -13.29 -17.87 -3.33
C LYS A 166 -13.00 -16.98 -2.11
N TYR A 167 -11.71 -16.73 -1.86
CA TYR A 167 -11.28 -15.97 -0.69
C TYR A 167 -11.80 -14.53 -0.70
N PHE A 168 -11.86 -13.92 -1.87
CA PHE A 168 -12.31 -12.54 -2.08
C PHE A 168 -13.83 -12.38 -2.14
N ASP A 169 -14.57 -13.48 -2.27
CA ASP A 169 -16.03 -13.43 -2.43
C ASP A 169 -16.70 -12.79 -1.21
N ASN A 170 -17.58 -11.81 -1.48
CA ASN A 170 -18.33 -11.03 -0.50
C ASN A 170 -17.40 -10.25 0.47
N THR A 171 -16.24 -9.76 0.00
CA THR A 171 -15.34 -8.93 0.77
C THR A 171 -15.42 -7.46 0.34
N LYS A 172 -15.20 -6.54 1.27
CA LYS A 172 -15.25 -5.10 1.01
C LYS A 172 -13.90 -4.54 0.61
N CYS A 173 -13.91 -3.53 -0.25
CA CYS A 173 -12.77 -2.64 -0.42
C CYS A 173 -12.85 -1.59 0.69
N HIS A 174 -11.97 -1.70 1.66
CA HIS A 174 -12.08 -0.99 2.93
C HIS A 174 -11.45 0.39 2.95
N ARG A 175 -10.62 0.74 1.94
CA ARG A 175 -9.89 2.00 1.89
C ARG A 175 -9.89 2.61 0.49
N LEU A 176 -10.20 3.87 0.42
CA LEU A 176 -10.05 4.75 -0.74
C LEU A 176 -9.16 5.93 -0.34
N THR A 177 -8.20 6.28 -1.20
CA THR A 177 -7.42 7.50 -1.03
C THR A 177 -7.66 8.45 -2.20
N THR A 178 -7.74 9.76 -1.94
CA THR A 178 -8.09 10.79 -2.93
C THR A 178 -7.12 11.96 -2.95
N SER A 179 -6.00 11.88 -2.23
CA SER A 179 -4.99 12.95 -2.18
C SER A 179 -4.33 13.17 -3.54
N ASP A 180 -3.64 14.28 -3.71
CA ASP A 180 -3.03 14.66 -4.99
C ASP A 180 -1.93 13.67 -5.43
N THR A 181 -1.26 13.03 -4.48
CA THR A 181 -0.15 12.10 -4.74
C THR A 181 -0.52 10.64 -4.59
N LEU A 182 -1.74 10.31 -4.14
CA LEU A 182 -2.16 8.92 -3.91
C LEU A 182 -3.65 8.75 -4.22
N GLY A 183 -3.96 8.06 -5.31
CA GLY A 183 -5.32 7.74 -5.72
C GLY A 183 -5.51 6.24 -5.92
N VAL A 184 -5.87 5.52 -4.85
CA VAL A 184 -6.02 4.06 -4.87
C VAL A 184 -7.31 3.58 -4.18
N LEU A 185 -7.83 2.45 -4.64
CA LEU A 185 -8.86 1.66 -3.95
C LEU A 185 -8.22 0.37 -3.45
N GLN A 186 -8.19 0.14 -2.13
CA GLN A 186 -7.58 -1.04 -1.50
C GLN A 186 -8.65 -2.04 -1.05
N CYS A 187 -8.41 -3.31 -1.37
CA CYS A 187 -9.31 -4.43 -1.17
C CYS A 187 -8.54 -5.67 -0.65
N GLY A 188 -9.21 -6.81 -0.56
CA GLY A 188 -8.57 -8.10 -0.30
C GLY A 188 -8.45 -8.49 1.17
N ASP A 189 -9.11 -7.74 2.04
CA ASP A 189 -9.29 -8.08 3.46
C ASP A 189 -10.70 -8.58 3.74
N PRO A 190 -10.89 -9.87 4.10
CA PRO A 190 -12.22 -10.39 4.45
C PRO A 190 -12.83 -9.80 5.72
N LYS A 191 -12.02 -9.22 6.63
CA LYS A 191 -12.54 -8.50 7.80
C LYS A 191 -13.12 -7.13 7.42
N GLY A 192 -12.59 -6.52 6.34
CA GLY A 192 -13.05 -5.23 5.86
C GLY A 192 -12.61 -4.03 6.71
N ASP A 193 -11.62 -4.18 7.57
CA ASP A 193 -11.05 -3.12 8.43
C ASP A 193 -9.55 -2.86 8.18
N GLY A 194 -8.96 -3.55 7.21
CA GLY A 194 -7.55 -3.46 6.84
C GLY A 194 -6.61 -4.35 7.66
N THR A 195 -7.14 -5.10 8.64
CA THR A 195 -6.32 -5.94 9.53
C THR A 195 -6.28 -7.41 9.15
N GLY A 196 -7.12 -7.85 8.21
CA GLY A 196 -7.21 -9.23 7.79
C GLY A 196 -6.25 -9.57 6.65
N GLY A 197 -5.88 -10.84 6.56
CA GLY A 197 -4.98 -11.36 5.53
C GLY A 197 -5.13 -12.85 5.32
N SER A 198 -4.34 -13.41 4.41
CA SER A 198 -4.39 -14.81 3.99
C SER A 198 -3.81 -15.82 4.99
N GLY A 199 -3.20 -15.34 6.10
CA GLY A 199 -2.53 -16.20 7.08
C GLY A 199 -1.16 -16.72 6.64
N TYR A 200 -0.69 -16.27 5.50
CA TYR A 200 0.68 -16.44 4.99
C TYR A 200 1.19 -15.12 4.39
N GLN A 201 2.49 -15.04 4.20
CA GLN A 201 3.14 -13.87 3.60
C GLN A 201 4.17 -14.31 2.57
N PHE A 202 4.56 -13.40 1.65
CA PHE A 202 5.55 -13.70 0.63
C PHE A 202 6.34 -12.45 0.20
N ALA A 203 7.48 -12.72 -0.43
CA ALA A 203 8.42 -11.68 -0.85
C ALA A 203 7.83 -10.74 -1.91
N ASN A 204 8.41 -9.54 -2.00
CA ASN A 204 8.12 -8.61 -3.08
C ASN A 204 8.77 -9.13 -4.37
N GLU A 205 8.09 -8.86 -5.49
CA GLU A 205 8.57 -9.05 -6.85
C GLU A 205 8.70 -7.67 -7.53
N TYR A 206 8.47 -7.56 -8.84
CA TYR A 206 8.56 -6.27 -9.55
C TYR A 206 7.70 -5.18 -8.90
N PRO A 207 8.19 -3.96 -8.69
CA PRO A 207 9.48 -3.42 -9.14
C PRO A 207 10.63 -3.57 -8.12
N THR A 208 10.36 -4.12 -6.93
CA THR A 208 11.35 -4.20 -5.83
C THR A 208 12.59 -4.99 -6.23
N ASP A 209 12.44 -6.06 -6.99
CA ASP A 209 13.50 -6.96 -7.46
C ASP A 209 14.39 -6.35 -8.56
N GLN A 210 14.01 -5.17 -9.09
CA GLN A 210 14.84 -4.41 -10.04
C GLN A 210 15.91 -3.55 -9.34
N TYR A 211 15.93 -3.55 -8.01
CA TYR A 211 16.89 -2.81 -7.20
C TYR A 211 17.79 -3.77 -6.41
N PRO A 212 19.06 -3.41 -6.17
CA PRO A 212 19.89 -4.14 -5.25
C PRO A 212 19.27 -4.21 -3.85
N PRO A 213 19.52 -5.28 -3.08
CA PRO A 213 19.06 -5.36 -1.70
C PRO A 213 19.53 -4.15 -0.88
N ASN A 214 18.61 -3.52 -0.14
CA ASN A 214 18.84 -2.32 0.68
C ASN A 214 19.25 -1.05 -0.09
N ASP A 215 19.00 -0.98 -1.40
CA ASP A 215 19.19 0.26 -2.15
C ASP A 215 18.39 1.41 -1.52
N PRO A 216 18.97 2.58 -1.25
CA PRO A 216 18.24 3.75 -0.75
C PRO A 216 17.03 4.15 -1.60
N LYS A 217 17.10 3.95 -2.93
CA LYS A 217 16.02 4.21 -3.87
C LYS A 217 14.75 3.41 -3.58
N LEU A 218 14.84 2.29 -2.87
CA LEU A 218 13.66 1.54 -2.39
C LEU A 218 12.79 2.36 -1.41
N ARG A 219 13.27 3.49 -0.92
CA ARG A 219 12.53 4.39 -0.02
C ARG A 219 12.09 5.69 -0.70
N GLU A 220 12.57 5.94 -1.91
CA GLU A 220 12.22 7.10 -2.70
C GLU A 220 10.94 6.82 -3.50
N PRO A 221 10.02 7.80 -3.64
CA PRO A 221 8.81 7.59 -4.40
C PRO A 221 9.10 7.45 -5.90
N VAL A 222 8.39 6.53 -6.54
CA VAL A 222 8.30 6.37 -7.98
C VAL A 222 6.83 6.48 -8.41
N LEU A 223 6.59 6.71 -9.68
CA LEU A 223 5.24 6.84 -10.22
C LEU A 223 4.64 5.45 -10.50
N TYR A 224 3.60 5.10 -9.74
CA TYR A 224 2.69 4.01 -10.08
C TYR A 224 1.59 4.59 -10.98
N PRO A 225 1.61 4.30 -12.28
CA PRO A 225 0.67 4.93 -13.21
C PRO A 225 -0.77 4.47 -12.97
N ARG A 226 -1.71 5.32 -13.35
CA ARG A 226 -3.13 4.94 -13.41
C ARG A 226 -3.30 3.63 -14.17
N GLY A 227 -4.08 2.73 -13.61
CA GLY A 227 -4.32 1.39 -14.14
C GLY A 227 -3.43 0.31 -13.54
N THR A 228 -2.51 0.65 -12.64
CA THR A 228 -1.69 -0.34 -11.94
C THR A 228 -2.50 -1.14 -10.93
N LEU A 229 -2.28 -2.46 -10.90
CA LEU A 229 -2.73 -3.39 -9.87
C LEU A 229 -1.52 -3.83 -9.05
N ALA A 230 -1.52 -3.56 -7.73
CA ALA A 230 -0.37 -3.86 -6.87
C ALA A 230 -0.78 -4.43 -5.52
N MET A 231 0.15 -5.16 -4.89
CA MET A 231 -0.04 -5.73 -3.54
C MET A 231 0.11 -4.65 -2.47
N ALA A 232 -0.78 -4.66 -1.50
CA ALA A 232 -0.59 -3.94 -0.25
C ALA A 232 0.21 -4.80 0.73
N ASN A 233 1.12 -4.18 1.49
CA ASN A 233 1.93 -4.86 2.49
C ASN A 233 2.25 -3.94 3.68
N ALA A 234 2.75 -4.52 4.76
CA ALA A 234 3.20 -3.82 5.97
C ALA A 234 4.74 -3.70 6.04
N GLY A 235 5.41 -3.76 4.90
CA GLY A 235 6.85 -3.71 4.72
C GLY A 235 7.37 -4.86 3.85
N PRO A 236 8.66 -4.90 3.56
CA PRO A 236 9.25 -5.90 2.66
C PRO A 236 8.92 -7.34 3.07
N GLY A 237 8.46 -8.15 2.13
CA GLY A 237 8.20 -9.57 2.35
C GLY A 237 6.90 -9.89 3.11
N THR A 238 6.02 -8.90 3.30
CA THR A 238 4.75 -9.10 4.02
C THR A 238 3.52 -9.04 3.09
N ASN A 239 3.68 -9.31 1.80
CA ASN A 239 2.53 -9.46 0.90
C ASN A 239 1.64 -10.60 1.39
N GLY A 240 0.34 -10.41 1.32
CA GLY A 240 -0.66 -11.40 1.75
C GLY A 240 -1.82 -11.51 0.77
N SER A 241 -3.01 -11.09 1.17
CA SER A 241 -4.19 -11.06 0.30
C SER A 241 -4.63 -9.64 -0.10
N GLN A 242 -4.17 -8.61 0.60
CA GLN A 242 -4.60 -7.25 0.32
C GLN A 242 -3.88 -6.70 -0.91
N PHE A 243 -4.64 -6.01 -1.76
CA PHE A 243 -4.17 -5.39 -2.99
C PHE A 243 -4.83 -4.03 -3.20
N PHE A 244 -4.25 -3.21 -4.06
CA PHE A 244 -4.85 -1.94 -4.42
C PHE A 244 -4.84 -1.71 -5.93
N MET A 245 -5.79 -0.92 -6.38
CA MET A 245 -6.02 -0.50 -7.76
C MET A 245 -5.77 0.99 -7.87
N VAL A 246 -4.82 1.38 -8.70
CA VAL A 246 -4.44 2.79 -8.91
C VAL A 246 -5.38 3.42 -9.94
N TYR A 247 -6.25 4.32 -9.52
CA TYR A 247 -7.17 5.01 -10.42
C TYR A 247 -6.67 6.39 -10.87
N LYS A 248 -5.63 6.92 -10.23
CA LYS A 248 -4.92 8.16 -10.57
C LYS A 248 -3.43 7.93 -10.33
N ASP A 249 -2.58 8.50 -11.17
CA ASP A 249 -1.13 8.44 -10.99
C ASP A 249 -0.74 8.68 -9.53
N SER A 250 0.01 7.75 -8.97
CA SER A 250 0.28 7.69 -7.54
C SER A 250 1.77 7.56 -7.25
N GLN A 251 2.23 8.26 -6.21
CA GLN A 251 3.63 8.29 -5.82
C GLN A 251 3.84 7.40 -4.60
N LEU A 252 4.55 6.30 -4.78
CA LEU A 252 4.82 5.31 -3.74
C LEU A 252 6.26 4.81 -3.84
N PRO A 253 6.89 4.41 -2.73
CA PRO A 253 8.15 3.68 -2.80
C PRO A 253 8.01 2.40 -3.62
N PRO A 254 9.05 1.95 -4.39
CA PRO A 254 8.99 0.75 -5.23
C PRO A 254 9.04 -0.55 -4.40
N GLN A 255 8.25 -0.60 -3.33
CA GLN A 255 8.13 -1.73 -2.40
C GLN A 255 6.76 -2.42 -2.44
N TYR A 256 5.89 -1.99 -3.36
CA TYR A 256 4.59 -2.59 -3.58
C TYR A 256 4.61 -3.36 -4.89
N THR A 257 4.55 -4.67 -4.81
CA THR A 257 4.62 -5.55 -5.99
C THR A 257 3.51 -5.24 -6.99
N VAL A 258 3.89 -4.77 -8.17
CA VAL A 258 2.98 -4.63 -9.32
C VAL A 258 2.80 -6.02 -9.92
N PHE A 259 1.57 -6.50 -9.99
CA PHE A 259 1.28 -7.84 -10.51
C PHE A 259 0.21 -7.84 -11.59
N GLY A 260 -0.13 -6.66 -12.12
CA GLY A 260 -1.06 -6.57 -13.23
C GLY A 260 -1.52 -5.14 -13.54
N THR A 261 -2.46 -5.07 -14.46
CA THR A 261 -3.12 -3.84 -14.87
C THR A 261 -4.63 -3.97 -14.85
N ILE A 262 -5.31 -2.83 -14.77
CA ILE A 262 -6.76 -2.71 -14.81
C ILE A 262 -7.17 -2.37 -16.23
N GLN A 263 -8.12 -3.10 -16.78
CA GLN A 263 -8.62 -2.86 -18.13
C GLN A 263 -9.45 -1.56 -18.20
N PRO A 264 -9.62 -0.96 -19.39
CA PRO A 264 -10.27 0.36 -19.54
C PRO A 264 -11.70 0.44 -18.95
N ASP A 265 -12.47 -0.61 -19.05
CA ASP A 265 -13.81 -0.72 -18.48
C ASP A 265 -13.78 -0.65 -16.95
N GLY A 266 -12.82 -1.31 -16.32
CA GLY A 266 -12.58 -1.27 -14.88
C GLY A 266 -12.15 0.10 -14.39
N LEU A 267 -11.37 0.84 -15.19
CA LEU A 267 -10.98 2.21 -14.85
C LEU A 267 -12.17 3.15 -14.74
N ALA A 268 -13.17 3.00 -15.60
CA ALA A 268 -14.40 3.79 -15.53
C ALA A 268 -15.19 3.52 -14.23
N VAL A 269 -15.20 2.26 -13.77
CA VAL A 269 -15.81 1.88 -12.48
C VAL A 269 -15.05 2.52 -11.31
N LEU A 270 -13.71 2.47 -11.33
CA LEU A 270 -12.87 3.09 -10.30
C LEU A 270 -13.06 4.62 -10.25
N ASP A 271 -13.15 5.30 -11.39
CA ASP A 271 -13.41 6.74 -11.44
C ASP A 271 -14.76 7.11 -10.79
N LYS A 272 -15.80 6.29 -11.07
CA LYS A 272 -17.11 6.46 -10.43
C LYS A 272 -17.03 6.33 -8.91
N ILE A 273 -16.29 5.34 -8.42
CA ILE A 273 -16.08 5.12 -6.99
C ILE A 273 -15.32 6.31 -6.38
N ALA A 274 -14.22 6.70 -7.00
CA ALA A 274 -13.38 7.82 -6.55
C ALA A 274 -14.13 9.15 -6.51
N LYS A 275 -15.00 9.41 -7.51
CA LYS A 275 -15.87 10.59 -7.55
C LYS A 275 -16.83 10.65 -6.37
N GLY A 276 -17.23 9.52 -5.81
CA GLY A 276 -18.04 9.43 -4.59
C GLY A 276 -17.30 9.88 -3.34
N GLY A 277 -15.97 9.89 -3.38
CA GLY A 277 -15.10 10.32 -2.28
C GLY A 277 -15.06 9.37 -1.10
N VAL A 278 -14.37 9.81 -0.07
CA VAL A 278 -14.17 9.11 1.20
C VAL A 278 -15.29 9.44 2.19
N ASN A 279 -15.76 8.44 2.92
CA ASN A 279 -16.76 8.61 3.96
C ASN A 279 -16.24 9.59 5.04
N GLY A 280 -17.06 10.58 5.38
CA GLY A 280 -16.65 11.64 6.31
C GLY A 280 -15.86 12.81 5.67
N GLY A 281 -15.63 12.81 4.33
CA GLY A 281 -15.05 13.94 3.59
C GLY A 281 -13.53 14.10 3.70
N GLY A 282 -12.82 13.08 4.22
CA GLY A 282 -11.36 13.05 4.25
C GLY A 282 -10.73 12.59 2.93
N GLU A 283 -9.40 12.53 2.88
CA GLU A 283 -8.64 12.04 1.73
C GLU A 283 -8.24 10.57 1.83
N ASP A 284 -8.46 9.92 2.98
CA ASP A 284 -8.11 8.52 3.26
C ASP A 284 -9.14 7.90 4.21
N GLY A 285 -9.73 6.79 3.81
CA GLY A 285 -10.74 6.08 4.61
C GLY A 285 -11.62 5.18 3.76
N ALA A 286 -12.74 4.74 4.31
CA ALA A 286 -13.68 3.92 3.57
C ALA A 286 -14.34 4.72 2.43
N PRO A 287 -14.58 4.14 1.24
CA PRO A 287 -15.30 4.81 0.18
C PRO A 287 -16.75 5.14 0.62
N THR A 288 -17.25 6.32 0.28
CA THR A 288 -18.63 6.73 0.57
C THR A 288 -19.65 5.76 -0.02
N SER A 289 -19.43 5.32 -1.25
CA SER A 289 -20.18 4.24 -1.85
C SER A 289 -19.52 2.91 -1.54
N GLU A 290 -20.13 2.08 -0.70
CA GLU A 290 -19.59 0.76 -0.37
C GLU A 290 -19.28 -0.05 -1.63
N VAL A 291 -18.08 -0.59 -1.68
CA VAL A 291 -17.58 -1.45 -2.75
C VAL A 291 -17.39 -2.86 -2.20
N THR A 292 -18.22 -3.79 -2.66
CA THR A 292 -18.11 -5.21 -2.29
C THR A 292 -17.71 -6.02 -3.52
N ILE A 293 -16.63 -6.80 -3.42
CA ILE A 293 -16.28 -7.82 -4.41
C ILE A 293 -17.26 -8.97 -4.27
N LYS A 294 -18.06 -9.22 -5.31
CA LYS A 294 -18.99 -10.33 -5.37
C LYS A 294 -18.27 -11.64 -5.68
N SER A 295 -17.38 -11.58 -6.65
CA SER A 295 -16.51 -12.69 -7.06
C SER A 295 -15.35 -12.18 -7.92
N ILE A 296 -14.27 -12.96 -7.98
CA ILE A 296 -13.23 -12.82 -9.00
C ILE A 296 -13.10 -14.16 -9.70
N LEU A 297 -13.02 -14.15 -11.02
CA LEU A 297 -12.86 -15.34 -11.86
C LEU A 297 -11.62 -15.16 -12.75
N LEU A 298 -10.86 -16.24 -12.96
CA LEU A 298 -9.86 -16.31 -14.03
C LEU A 298 -10.59 -16.70 -15.32
N ASP A 299 -10.26 -16.03 -16.42
CA ASP A 299 -10.89 -16.23 -17.73
C ASP A 299 -10.18 -17.31 -18.54
#